data_696d0144ce429cb893d0031db1a81a06
#
_entry.id   696d0144ce429cb893d0031db1a81a06
#
_cell.length_a   1.000
_cell.length_b   1.000
_cell.length_c   1.000
_cell.angle_alpha   90.00
_cell.angle_beta   90.00
_cell.angle_gamma   90.00
#
_symmetry.space_group_name_H-M   'P 1'
#
loop_
_entity.id
_entity.type
_entity.pdbx_description
1 polymer ?
#
loop_
_entity_poly.entity_id
_entity_poly.type
_entity_poly.pdbx_seq_one_letter_code
_entity_poly.pdbx_strand_id
1 'polypeptide(L)'
;MFNHENLKGKVAVVTGGGGVLCAAFAKTLAAQGCKVAVLDLNEGAAQKCADEINANGGEAIAVGCNVLELESMENARKTVNEKLGTCDILLNGAGGNNPKGTTTKDTLEKIDLVQKDENVKTFFDLDPNGISFVFNLNFLGTLIPTQVFAKDMAEKEKGTIIMVTSMNAFRPLTRIPAYSAAKAAVKNFTEWMAVHFAPLGIRVNAIAPGFFSTKQNATLLWNEDGTPTERTGKILAATPMDRFGEPE
;
A
#
# COMPACT_ATOMS: atom_id res chain seq x y z
N MET A 1 16.80 18.48 6.12
CA MET A 1 16.31 17.47 5.17
C MET A 1 17.52 16.95 4.39
N PHE A 2 17.73 15.65 4.33
CA PHE A 2 18.84 15.10 3.54
C PHE A 2 18.57 15.35 2.06
N ASN A 3 19.53 15.94 1.34
CA ASN A 3 19.43 16.13 -0.10
C ASN A 3 20.03 14.91 -0.79
N HIS A 4 19.22 14.17 -1.55
CA HIS A 4 19.63 13.00 -2.30
C HIS A 4 19.75 13.36 -3.79
N GLU A 5 20.86 13.96 -4.19
CA GLU A 5 21.09 14.38 -5.59
C GLU A 5 20.87 13.26 -6.63
N ASN A 6 21.10 12.00 -6.23
CA ASN A 6 20.89 10.84 -7.07
C ASN A 6 19.39 10.55 -7.36
N LEU A 7 18.47 11.23 -6.70
CA LEU A 7 17.02 11.14 -6.96
C LEU A 7 16.52 12.21 -7.94
N LYS A 8 17.29 13.28 -8.12
CA LYS A 8 16.90 14.39 -8.99
C LYS A 8 16.67 13.95 -10.44
N GLY A 9 15.51 14.27 -10.98
CA GLY A 9 15.09 13.93 -12.33
C GLY A 9 14.68 12.47 -12.55
N LYS A 10 14.72 11.61 -11.50
CA LYS A 10 14.24 10.23 -11.56
C LYS A 10 12.71 10.19 -11.66
N VAL A 11 12.20 9.26 -12.46
CA VAL A 11 10.77 9.02 -12.58
C VAL A 11 10.32 8.01 -11.52
N ALA A 12 9.49 8.45 -10.60
CA ALA A 12 8.89 7.62 -9.58
C ALA A 12 7.41 7.38 -9.87
N VAL A 13 7.00 6.12 -9.87
CA VAL A 13 5.61 5.69 -10.04
C VAL A 13 5.11 5.17 -8.69
N VAL A 14 3.99 5.71 -8.20
CA VAL A 14 3.41 5.37 -6.90
C VAL A 14 1.98 4.88 -7.10
N THR A 15 1.72 3.58 -6.89
CA THR A 15 0.36 3.03 -6.93
C THR A 15 -0.37 3.21 -5.60
N GLY A 16 -1.68 3.42 -5.64
CA GLY A 16 -2.45 3.82 -4.46
C GLY A 16 -2.06 5.21 -3.95
N GLY A 17 -1.53 6.05 -4.85
CA GLY A 17 -0.90 7.33 -4.53
C GLY A 17 -1.86 8.40 -4.02
N GLY A 18 -3.18 8.23 -4.19
CA GLY A 18 -4.21 9.06 -3.57
C GLY A 18 -4.47 8.72 -2.10
N GLY A 19 -3.96 7.59 -1.60
CA GLY A 19 -4.05 7.18 -0.19
C GLY A 19 -3.06 7.91 0.71
N VAL A 20 -3.36 7.99 2.01
CA VAL A 20 -2.63 8.82 2.99
C VAL A 20 -1.12 8.55 3.00
N LEU A 21 -0.72 7.28 3.18
CA LEU A 21 0.71 6.92 3.26
C LEU A 21 1.42 7.07 1.90
N CYS A 22 0.78 6.63 0.83
CA CYS A 22 1.38 6.70 -0.51
C CYS A 22 1.47 8.13 -1.03
N ALA A 23 0.53 9.01 -0.66
CA ALA A 23 0.63 10.44 -0.94
C ALA A 23 1.81 11.08 -0.19
N ALA A 24 2.08 10.69 1.06
CA ALA A 24 3.26 11.15 1.78
C ALA A 24 4.57 10.68 1.09
N PHE A 25 4.64 9.42 0.65
CA PHE A 25 5.78 8.93 -0.13
C PHE A 25 5.95 9.68 -1.45
N ALA A 26 4.85 9.91 -2.20
CA ALA A 26 4.88 10.66 -3.46
C ALA A 26 5.41 12.08 -3.26
N LYS A 27 4.91 12.81 -2.26
CA LYS A 27 5.36 14.15 -1.90
C LYS A 27 6.82 14.18 -1.47
N THR A 28 7.25 13.20 -0.68
CA THR A 28 8.65 13.09 -0.23
C THR A 28 9.59 12.86 -1.41
N LEU A 29 9.24 11.97 -2.35
CA LEU A 29 10.03 11.73 -3.56
C LEU A 29 10.10 12.98 -4.43
N ALA A 30 8.98 13.69 -4.62
CA ALA A 30 8.95 14.94 -5.36
C ALA A 30 9.81 16.03 -4.71
N ALA A 31 9.78 16.15 -3.38
CA ALA A 31 10.61 17.09 -2.62
C ALA A 31 12.13 16.79 -2.76
N GLN A 32 12.50 15.56 -3.13
CA GLN A 32 13.87 15.18 -3.47
C GLN A 32 14.19 15.35 -4.97
N GLY A 33 13.30 15.96 -5.74
CA GLY A 33 13.49 16.26 -7.16
C GLY A 33 13.12 15.12 -8.11
N CYS A 34 12.40 14.10 -7.66
CA CYS A 34 11.80 13.11 -8.55
C CYS A 34 10.62 13.73 -9.32
N LYS A 35 10.42 13.27 -10.54
CA LYS A 35 9.17 13.42 -11.29
C LYS A 35 8.24 12.30 -10.86
N VAL A 36 7.02 12.60 -10.41
CA VAL A 36 6.16 11.62 -9.76
C VAL A 36 4.90 11.35 -10.56
N ALA A 37 4.65 10.09 -10.91
CA ALA A 37 3.36 9.63 -11.38
C ALA A 37 2.55 9.08 -10.20
N VAL A 38 1.46 9.75 -9.85
CA VAL A 38 0.52 9.34 -8.80
C VAL A 38 -0.59 8.52 -9.44
N LEU A 39 -0.55 7.21 -9.23
CA LEU A 39 -1.50 6.24 -9.78
C LEU A 39 -2.52 5.84 -8.72
N ASP A 40 -3.81 5.94 -9.03
CA ASP A 40 -4.89 5.49 -8.14
C ASP A 40 -6.13 5.09 -8.94
N LEU A 41 -6.95 4.20 -8.37
CA LEU A 41 -8.27 3.88 -8.92
C LEU A 41 -9.20 5.11 -8.85
N ASN A 42 -9.06 5.91 -7.79
CA ASN A 42 -9.73 7.20 -7.64
C ASN A 42 -8.85 8.30 -8.23
N GLU A 43 -9.08 8.60 -9.51
CA GLU A 43 -8.32 9.63 -10.23
C GLU A 43 -8.38 11.00 -9.54
N GLY A 44 -9.51 11.37 -8.94
CA GLY A 44 -9.64 12.63 -8.20
C GLY A 44 -8.72 12.71 -6.98
N ALA A 45 -8.50 11.59 -6.28
CA ALA A 45 -7.56 11.53 -5.17
C ALA A 45 -6.10 11.61 -5.67
N ALA A 46 -5.79 10.94 -6.77
CA ALA A 46 -4.48 11.04 -7.43
C ALA A 46 -4.22 12.48 -7.89
N GLN A 47 -5.20 13.13 -8.52
CA GLN A 47 -5.09 14.51 -9.00
C GLN A 47 -4.82 15.48 -7.85
N LYS A 48 -5.57 15.36 -6.76
CA LYS A 48 -5.32 16.19 -5.56
C LYS A 48 -3.89 16.06 -5.05
N CYS A 49 -3.35 14.85 -4.99
CA CYS A 49 -1.97 14.63 -4.56
C CYS A 49 -0.97 15.25 -5.54
N ALA A 50 -1.18 15.09 -6.85
CA ALA A 50 -0.33 15.68 -7.89
C ALA A 50 -0.37 17.22 -7.85
N ASP A 51 -1.55 17.81 -7.66
CA ASP A 51 -1.72 19.26 -7.55
C ASP A 51 -0.98 19.82 -6.32
N GLU A 52 -1.05 19.14 -5.18
CA GLU A 52 -0.33 19.52 -3.97
C GLU A 52 1.20 19.43 -4.18
N ILE A 53 1.70 18.43 -4.92
CA ILE A 53 3.12 18.32 -5.27
C ILE A 53 3.53 19.49 -6.18
N ASN A 54 2.76 19.77 -7.22
CA ASN A 54 3.05 20.82 -8.19
C ASN A 54 2.98 22.23 -7.55
N ALA A 55 2.02 22.46 -6.67
CA ALA A 55 1.89 23.70 -5.92
C ALA A 55 3.11 23.98 -5.00
N ASN A 56 3.80 22.93 -4.56
CA ASN A 56 5.03 23.02 -3.77
C ASN A 56 6.32 22.98 -4.61
N GLY A 57 6.21 23.20 -5.92
CA GLY A 57 7.37 23.30 -6.84
C GLY A 57 7.95 21.96 -7.29
N GLY A 58 7.26 20.85 -7.05
CA GLY A 58 7.58 19.53 -7.61
C GLY A 58 7.04 19.35 -9.03
N GLU A 59 7.28 18.18 -9.62
CA GLU A 59 6.75 17.78 -10.92
C GLU A 59 5.98 16.46 -10.75
N ALA A 60 4.65 16.51 -10.89
CA ALA A 60 3.82 15.32 -10.77
C ALA A 60 2.65 15.31 -11.75
N ILE A 61 2.24 14.09 -12.12
CA ILE A 61 1.02 13.81 -12.88
C ILE A 61 0.14 12.83 -12.12
N ALA A 62 -1.18 12.95 -12.31
CA ALA A 62 -2.14 11.96 -11.88
C ALA A 62 -2.50 11.03 -13.04
N VAL A 63 -2.70 9.75 -12.73
CA VAL A 63 -3.17 8.74 -13.68
C VAL A 63 -4.20 7.85 -12.99
N GLY A 64 -5.46 7.92 -13.45
CA GLY A 64 -6.52 7.00 -13.03
C GLY A 64 -6.29 5.62 -13.63
N CYS A 65 -6.12 4.59 -12.80
CA CYS A 65 -5.91 3.23 -13.29
C CYS A 65 -6.30 2.16 -12.27
N ASN A 66 -6.61 0.95 -12.77
CA ASN A 66 -6.89 -0.22 -11.97
C ASN A 66 -5.68 -1.16 -11.95
N VAL A 67 -5.05 -1.31 -10.80
CA VAL A 67 -3.87 -2.18 -10.61
C VAL A 67 -4.15 -3.67 -10.82
N LEU A 68 -5.41 -4.08 -10.91
CA LEU A 68 -5.84 -5.45 -11.17
C LEU A 68 -6.03 -5.75 -12.66
N GLU A 69 -5.93 -4.74 -13.52
CA GLU A 69 -6.16 -4.86 -14.97
C GLU A 69 -4.87 -4.57 -15.73
N LEU A 70 -4.36 -5.57 -16.44
CA LEU A 70 -3.09 -5.45 -17.18
C LEU A 70 -3.15 -4.32 -18.21
N GLU A 71 -4.24 -4.24 -19.00
CA GLU A 71 -4.42 -3.20 -20.02
C GLU A 71 -4.44 -1.79 -19.40
N SER A 72 -5.13 -1.63 -18.26
CA SER A 72 -5.15 -0.36 -17.53
C SER A 72 -3.75 0.06 -17.07
N MET A 73 -2.94 -0.88 -16.61
CA MET A 73 -1.56 -0.60 -16.20
C MET A 73 -0.62 -0.33 -17.38
N GLU A 74 -0.81 -1.00 -18.53
CA GLU A 74 -0.04 -0.72 -19.76
C GLU A 74 -0.36 0.67 -20.30
N ASN A 75 -1.62 1.10 -20.28
CA ASN A 75 -2.03 2.46 -20.64
C ASN A 75 -1.46 3.50 -19.66
N ALA A 76 -1.46 3.20 -18.37
CA ALA A 76 -0.82 4.05 -17.35
C ALA A 76 0.68 4.21 -17.62
N ARG A 77 1.40 3.10 -17.90
CA ARG A 77 2.84 3.14 -18.27
C ARG A 77 3.08 4.00 -19.50
N LYS A 78 2.27 3.86 -20.56
CA LYS A 78 2.36 4.69 -21.77
C LYS A 78 2.25 6.18 -21.43
N THR A 79 1.23 6.55 -20.65
CA THR A 79 1.01 7.94 -20.21
C THR A 79 2.20 8.47 -19.40
N VAL A 80 2.73 7.67 -18.49
CA VAL A 80 3.91 8.03 -17.67
C VAL A 80 5.12 8.25 -18.56
N ASN A 81 5.40 7.31 -19.48
CA ASN A 81 6.56 7.38 -20.37
C ASN A 81 6.52 8.59 -21.30
N GLU A 82 5.33 8.95 -21.80
CA GLU A 82 5.13 10.13 -22.64
C GLU A 82 5.32 11.46 -21.89
N LYS A 83 4.87 11.52 -20.63
CA LYS A 83 4.86 12.79 -19.88
C LYS A 83 6.07 13.01 -19.00
N LEU A 84 6.61 11.97 -18.37
CA LEU A 84 7.68 12.07 -17.39
C LEU A 84 8.97 11.32 -17.80
N GLY A 85 8.83 10.31 -18.66
CA GLY A 85 9.89 9.38 -19.03
C GLY A 85 9.72 8.00 -18.38
N THR A 86 10.67 7.11 -18.67
CA THR A 86 10.62 5.70 -18.22
C THR A 86 10.87 5.56 -16.73
N CYS A 87 10.15 4.62 -16.10
CA CYS A 87 10.16 4.40 -14.65
C CYS A 87 11.56 4.04 -14.13
N ASP A 88 12.04 4.75 -13.11
CA ASP A 88 13.26 4.45 -12.35
C ASP A 88 12.95 3.86 -10.96
N ILE A 89 11.84 4.29 -10.36
CA ILE A 89 11.42 3.91 -9.01
C ILE A 89 9.95 3.53 -9.08
N LEU A 90 9.62 2.30 -8.70
CA LEU A 90 8.24 1.85 -8.55
C LEU A 90 7.94 1.62 -7.07
N LEU A 91 6.93 2.31 -6.54
CA LEU A 91 6.40 2.08 -5.21
C LEU A 91 5.00 1.46 -5.32
N ASN A 92 4.91 0.19 -4.97
CA ASN A 92 3.66 -0.57 -4.95
C ASN A 92 2.95 -0.40 -3.61
N GLY A 93 2.01 0.55 -3.56
CA GLY A 93 1.28 0.88 -2.34
C GLY A 93 -0.22 0.63 -2.41
N ALA A 94 -0.77 0.31 -3.59
CA ALA A 94 -2.17 -0.09 -3.71
C ALA A 94 -2.44 -1.34 -2.87
N GLY A 95 -3.48 -1.29 -2.05
CA GLY A 95 -3.83 -2.37 -1.15
C GLY A 95 -4.92 -1.98 -0.18
N GLY A 96 -5.42 -2.96 0.56
CA GLY A 96 -6.47 -2.72 1.55
C GLY A 96 -7.06 -4.01 2.09
N ASN A 97 -8.02 -3.86 2.99
CA ASN A 97 -8.78 -4.95 3.58
C ASN A 97 -10.24 -4.92 3.11
N ASN A 98 -10.99 -5.97 3.44
CA ASN A 98 -12.41 -6.07 3.13
C ASN A 98 -13.17 -6.61 4.36
N PRO A 99 -14.29 -5.96 4.77
CA PRO A 99 -15.09 -6.43 5.91
C PRO A 99 -15.63 -7.86 5.76
N LYS A 100 -15.81 -8.36 4.52
CA LYS A 100 -16.26 -9.74 4.28
C LYS A 100 -15.18 -10.77 4.60
N GLY A 101 -13.89 -10.38 4.56
CA GLY A 101 -12.74 -11.19 4.96
C GLY A 101 -12.25 -10.93 6.39
N THR A 102 -13.11 -10.37 7.25
CA THR A 102 -12.75 -9.90 8.60
C THR A 102 -13.69 -10.51 9.65
N THR A 103 -13.14 -11.05 10.74
CA THR A 103 -13.94 -11.52 11.90
C THR A 103 -14.26 -10.35 12.83
N THR A 104 -15.29 -10.50 13.67
CA THR A 104 -15.67 -9.46 14.66
C THR A 104 -15.00 -9.66 16.01
N LYS A 105 -14.62 -10.90 16.34
CA LYS A 105 -13.93 -11.26 17.60
C LYS A 105 -12.45 -11.59 17.34
N ASP A 106 -11.64 -11.41 18.35
CA ASP A 106 -10.20 -11.73 18.31
C ASP A 106 -9.95 -13.24 18.35
N THR A 107 -10.78 -13.98 19.11
CA THR A 107 -10.70 -15.43 19.30
C THR A 107 -12.08 -16.06 19.13
N LEU A 108 -12.08 -17.31 18.69
CA LEU A 108 -13.29 -18.13 18.61
C LEU A 108 -13.55 -18.79 19.96
N GLU A 109 -14.79 -18.73 20.43
CA GLU A 109 -15.26 -19.40 21.64
C GLU A 109 -16.35 -20.43 21.34
N LYS A 110 -16.50 -21.46 22.18
CA LYS A 110 -17.53 -22.51 21.97
C LYS A 110 -18.94 -21.94 21.87
N ILE A 111 -19.22 -20.86 22.60
CA ILE A 111 -20.53 -20.21 22.60
C ILE A 111 -20.87 -19.64 21.22
N ASP A 112 -19.87 -19.16 20.45
CA ASP A 112 -20.05 -18.60 19.11
C ASP A 112 -20.54 -19.65 18.08
N LEU A 113 -20.35 -20.94 18.38
CA LEU A 113 -20.82 -22.04 17.54
C LEU A 113 -22.26 -22.45 17.86
N VAL A 114 -22.74 -22.12 19.05
CA VAL A 114 -24.06 -22.58 19.58
C VAL A 114 -25.08 -21.46 19.55
N GLN A 115 -24.67 -20.25 19.92
CA GLN A 115 -25.54 -19.07 19.94
C GLN A 115 -25.15 -18.18 18.75
N LYS A 116 -25.98 -18.21 17.69
CA LYS A 116 -25.78 -17.30 16.54
C LYS A 116 -26.22 -15.90 16.95
N ASP A 117 -25.24 -15.00 17.02
CA ASP A 117 -25.46 -13.57 17.09
C ASP A 117 -25.18 -12.99 15.69
N GLU A 118 -26.13 -12.29 15.10
CA GLU A 118 -26.01 -11.69 13.76
C GLU A 118 -24.87 -10.66 13.68
N ASN A 119 -24.46 -10.10 14.81
CA ASN A 119 -23.35 -9.15 14.90
C ASN A 119 -21.99 -9.84 15.05
N VAL A 120 -21.96 -11.14 15.29
CA VAL A 120 -20.73 -11.93 15.45
C VAL A 120 -20.43 -12.69 14.17
N LYS A 121 -19.31 -12.33 13.54
CA LYS A 121 -18.74 -13.04 12.42
C LYS A 121 -17.51 -13.81 12.87
N THR A 122 -17.58 -15.12 12.79
CA THR A 122 -16.51 -16.05 13.13
C THR A 122 -15.66 -16.40 11.91
N PHE A 123 -14.66 -17.27 12.07
CA PHE A 123 -13.90 -17.85 10.96
C PHE A 123 -14.80 -18.57 9.94
N PHE A 124 -15.86 -19.24 10.41
CA PHE A 124 -16.76 -20.02 9.57
C PHE A 124 -17.74 -19.16 8.73
N ASP A 125 -17.84 -17.88 9.05
CA ASP A 125 -18.69 -16.90 8.35
C ASP A 125 -17.91 -16.03 7.36
N LEU A 126 -16.60 -16.25 7.22
CA LEU A 126 -15.78 -15.50 6.28
C LEU A 126 -16.19 -15.82 4.84
N ASP A 127 -16.46 -14.77 4.06
CA ASP A 127 -16.83 -14.89 2.64
C ASP A 127 -15.58 -15.15 1.78
N PRO A 128 -15.52 -16.29 1.05
CA PRO A 128 -14.41 -16.58 0.14
C PRO A 128 -14.17 -15.50 -0.91
N ASN A 129 -15.22 -14.80 -1.37
CA ASN A 129 -15.06 -13.68 -2.31
C ASN A 129 -14.40 -12.48 -1.64
N GLY A 130 -14.70 -12.23 -0.35
CA GLY A 130 -14.01 -11.21 0.43
C GLY A 130 -12.53 -11.53 0.63
N ILE A 131 -12.21 -12.79 0.89
CA ILE A 131 -10.82 -13.29 0.97
C ILE A 131 -10.11 -13.10 -0.38
N SER A 132 -10.72 -13.55 -1.48
CA SER A 132 -10.17 -13.43 -2.84
C SER A 132 -9.94 -11.96 -3.22
N PHE A 133 -10.88 -11.07 -2.90
CA PHE A 133 -10.73 -9.63 -3.14
C PHE A 133 -9.48 -9.09 -2.44
N VAL A 134 -9.27 -9.42 -1.16
CA VAL A 134 -8.11 -8.95 -0.39
C VAL A 134 -6.81 -9.48 -0.98
N PHE A 135 -6.75 -10.76 -1.34
CA PHE A 135 -5.58 -11.35 -1.98
C PHE A 135 -5.29 -10.72 -3.34
N ASN A 136 -6.30 -10.57 -4.19
CA ASN A 136 -6.13 -9.96 -5.50
C ASN A 136 -5.64 -8.52 -5.36
N LEU A 137 -6.30 -7.70 -4.53
CA LEU A 137 -5.91 -6.29 -4.38
C LEU A 137 -4.47 -6.14 -3.84
N ASN A 138 -4.07 -6.92 -2.84
CA ASN A 138 -2.75 -6.77 -2.24
C ASN A 138 -1.65 -7.48 -3.02
N PHE A 139 -1.89 -8.69 -3.55
CA PHE A 139 -0.87 -9.47 -4.24
C PHE A 139 -0.84 -9.20 -5.76
N LEU A 140 -1.96 -9.39 -6.48
CA LEU A 140 -2.00 -9.10 -7.91
C LEU A 140 -1.85 -7.61 -8.18
N GLY A 141 -2.43 -6.75 -7.32
CA GLY A 141 -2.25 -5.29 -7.38
C GLY A 141 -0.82 -4.82 -7.11
N THR A 142 0.08 -5.71 -6.70
CA THR A 142 1.52 -5.51 -6.61
C THR A 142 2.25 -6.15 -7.79
N LEU A 143 1.86 -7.36 -8.17
CA LEU A 143 2.47 -8.14 -9.25
C LEU A 143 2.28 -7.46 -10.61
N ILE A 144 1.04 -7.09 -10.98
CA ILE A 144 0.73 -6.53 -12.31
C ILE A 144 1.46 -5.20 -12.56
N PRO A 145 1.43 -4.19 -11.66
CA PRO A 145 2.24 -2.98 -11.85
C PRO A 145 3.73 -3.28 -11.96
N THR A 146 4.23 -4.25 -11.19
CA THR A 146 5.64 -4.64 -11.29
C THR A 146 5.95 -5.26 -12.64
N GLN A 147 5.12 -6.16 -13.18
CA GLN A 147 5.30 -6.73 -14.52
C GLN A 147 5.34 -5.65 -15.61
N VAL A 148 4.55 -4.60 -15.47
CA VAL A 148 4.44 -3.53 -16.45
C VAL A 148 5.62 -2.55 -16.37
N PHE A 149 5.88 -2.00 -15.19
CA PHE A 149 6.89 -0.94 -15.03
C PHE A 149 8.32 -1.45 -14.90
N ALA A 150 8.53 -2.69 -14.44
CA ALA A 150 9.88 -3.26 -14.36
C ALA A 150 10.49 -3.57 -15.75
N LYS A 151 9.68 -3.58 -16.83
CA LYS A 151 10.21 -3.66 -18.20
C LYS A 151 11.16 -2.51 -18.48
N ASP A 152 10.78 -1.26 -18.14
CA ASP A 152 11.63 -0.09 -18.33
C ASP A 152 12.95 -0.18 -17.55
N MET A 153 12.87 -0.74 -16.33
CA MET A 153 14.05 -0.94 -15.49
C MET A 153 14.97 -2.03 -16.04
N ALA A 154 14.39 -3.12 -16.56
CA ALA A 154 15.13 -4.22 -17.15
C ALA A 154 15.88 -3.79 -18.41
N GLU A 155 15.24 -2.97 -19.26
CA GLU A 155 15.88 -2.41 -20.47
C GLU A 155 17.05 -1.47 -20.13
N LYS A 156 16.97 -0.75 -19.01
CA LYS A 156 18.03 0.14 -18.52
C LYS A 156 19.07 -0.57 -17.65
N GLU A 157 18.87 -1.85 -17.30
CA GLU A 157 19.66 -2.60 -16.32
C GLU A 157 19.83 -1.83 -15.00
N LYS A 158 18.78 -1.10 -14.59
CA LYS A 158 18.79 -0.26 -13.39
C LYS A 158 17.40 0.09 -12.94
N GLY A 159 17.13 -0.09 -11.65
CA GLY A 159 15.85 0.31 -11.08
C GLY A 159 15.76 0.08 -9.58
N THR A 160 14.69 0.61 -9.01
CA THR A 160 14.36 0.37 -7.59
C THR A 160 12.87 0.11 -7.46
N ILE A 161 12.52 -1.01 -6.84
CA ILE A 161 11.14 -1.40 -6.56
C ILE A 161 10.96 -1.44 -5.03
N ILE A 162 9.93 -0.77 -4.55
CA ILE A 162 9.58 -0.73 -3.13
C ILE A 162 8.16 -1.26 -2.99
N MET A 163 7.99 -2.28 -2.15
CA MET A 163 6.70 -2.85 -1.82
C MET A 163 6.20 -2.31 -0.49
N VAL A 164 4.93 -1.95 -0.41
CA VAL A 164 4.30 -1.64 0.87
C VAL A 164 3.66 -2.91 1.42
N THR A 165 4.37 -3.57 2.32
CA THR A 165 3.88 -4.72 3.08
C THR A 165 3.08 -4.24 4.32
N SER A 166 3.27 -4.84 5.45
CA SER A 166 2.69 -4.44 6.73
C SER A 166 3.43 -5.15 7.86
N MET A 167 3.39 -4.63 9.06
CA MET A 167 3.76 -5.38 10.26
C MET A 167 3.04 -6.73 10.34
N ASN A 168 1.84 -6.82 9.77
CA ASN A 168 1.04 -8.04 9.71
C ASN A 168 1.65 -9.15 8.87
N ALA A 169 2.64 -8.85 8.03
CA ALA A 169 3.42 -9.85 7.31
C ALA A 169 4.33 -10.66 8.25
N PHE A 170 4.65 -10.12 9.43
CA PHE A 170 5.52 -10.72 10.44
C PHE A 170 4.73 -11.21 11.65
N ARG A 171 3.69 -10.46 12.03
CA ARG A 171 2.81 -10.74 13.18
C ARG A 171 1.37 -10.51 12.78
N PRO A 172 0.61 -11.58 12.42
CA PRO A 172 -0.76 -11.44 11.97
C PRO A 172 -1.65 -10.90 13.09
N LEU A 173 -2.51 -9.95 12.74
CA LEU A 173 -3.57 -9.50 13.63
C LEU A 173 -4.75 -10.47 13.59
N THR A 174 -5.41 -10.63 14.73
CA THR A 174 -6.43 -11.65 14.96
C THR A 174 -7.63 -11.57 14.02
N ARG A 175 -8.15 -10.37 13.73
CA ARG A 175 -9.42 -10.18 13.00
C ARG A 175 -9.30 -10.17 11.48
N ILE A 176 -8.10 -10.04 10.94
CA ILE A 176 -7.89 -9.79 9.50
C ILE A 176 -6.98 -10.85 8.85
N PRO A 177 -7.41 -12.12 8.83
CA PRO A 177 -6.57 -13.22 8.34
C PRO A 177 -6.16 -13.05 6.88
N ALA A 178 -7.10 -12.66 6.01
CA ALA A 178 -6.83 -12.46 4.59
C ALA A 178 -5.78 -11.40 4.33
N TYR A 179 -5.89 -10.25 4.99
CA TYR A 179 -4.93 -9.16 4.83
C TYR A 179 -3.54 -9.54 5.33
N SER A 180 -3.46 -10.16 6.51
CA SER A 180 -2.19 -10.61 7.07
C SER A 180 -1.50 -11.62 6.16
N ALA A 181 -2.23 -12.62 5.65
CA ALA A 181 -1.71 -13.62 4.73
C ALA A 181 -1.28 -13.00 3.39
N ALA A 182 -2.07 -12.09 2.82
CA ALA A 182 -1.72 -11.39 1.58
C ALA A 182 -0.45 -10.54 1.74
N LYS A 183 -0.28 -9.83 2.86
CA LYS A 183 0.93 -9.04 3.12
C LYS A 183 2.16 -9.92 3.41
N ALA A 184 1.98 -11.10 3.98
CA ALA A 184 3.03 -12.10 4.09
C ALA A 184 3.45 -12.65 2.70
N ALA A 185 2.49 -12.86 1.80
CA ALA A 185 2.77 -13.24 0.41
C ALA A 185 3.57 -12.15 -0.31
N VAL A 186 3.20 -10.86 -0.16
CA VAL A 186 3.97 -9.74 -0.74
C VAL A 186 5.39 -9.68 -0.19
N LYS A 187 5.58 -9.93 1.12
CA LYS A 187 6.91 -10.01 1.74
C LYS A 187 7.76 -11.09 1.07
N ASN A 188 7.25 -12.32 0.98
CA ASN A 188 7.97 -13.43 0.35
C ASN A 188 8.27 -13.15 -1.14
N PHE A 189 7.30 -12.59 -1.85
CA PHE A 189 7.46 -12.19 -3.26
C PHE A 189 8.54 -11.10 -3.43
N THR A 190 8.67 -10.17 -2.50
CA THR A 190 9.74 -9.16 -2.47
C THR A 190 11.11 -9.83 -2.43
N GLU A 191 11.28 -10.82 -1.56
CA GLU A 191 12.53 -11.56 -1.39
C GLU A 191 12.90 -12.34 -2.67
N TRP A 192 11.91 -13.00 -3.27
CA TRP A 192 12.07 -13.71 -4.54
C TRP A 192 12.49 -12.75 -5.67
N MET A 193 11.78 -11.62 -5.81
CA MET A 193 12.11 -10.63 -6.85
C MET A 193 13.48 -9.99 -6.65
N ALA A 194 13.90 -9.76 -5.42
CA ALA A 194 15.21 -9.20 -5.12
C ALA A 194 16.34 -10.07 -5.69
N VAL A 195 16.20 -11.39 -5.60
CA VAL A 195 17.14 -12.36 -6.20
C VAL A 195 16.97 -12.42 -7.72
N HIS A 196 15.72 -12.50 -8.20
CA HIS A 196 15.42 -12.68 -9.62
C HIS A 196 15.89 -11.51 -10.48
N PHE A 197 15.74 -10.28 -10.00
CA PHE A 197 16.11 -9.06 -10.71
C PHE A 197 17.56 -8.57 -10.46
N ALA A 198 18.26 -9.17 -9.50
CA ALA A 198 19.62 -8.75 -9.16
C ALA A 198 20.60 -8.70 -10.35
N PRO A 199 20.60 -9.66 -11.31
CA PRO A 199 21.50 -9.62 -12.46
C PRO A 199 21.29 -8.40 -13.36
N LEU A 200 20.10 -7.78 -13.32
CA LEU A 200 19.77 -6.57 -14.08
C LEU A 200 19.96 -5.28 -13.26
N GLY A 201 20.64 -5.33 -12.12
CA GLY A 201 20.89 -4.14 -11.30
C GLY A 201 19.61 -3.52 -10.69
N ILE A 202 18.49 -4.24 -10.66
CA ILE A 202 17.23 -3.79 -10.08
C ILE A 202 17.17 -4.24 -8.61
N ARG A 203 17.04 -3.28 -7.72
CA ARG A 203 16.90 -3.55 -6.28
C ARG A 203 15.43 -3.61 -5.89
N VAL A 204 15.05 -4.62 -5.13
CA VAL A 204 13.69 -4.79 -4.62
C VAL A 204 13.72 -4.87 -3.11
N ASN A 205 12.95 -4.00 -2.44
CA ASN A 205 12.82 -3.93 -0.99
C ASN A 205 11.37 -3.72 -0.59
N ALA A 206 11.08 -3.88 0.70
CA ALA A 206 9.76 -3.61 1.25
C ALA A 206 9.82 -2.69 2.46
N ILE A 207 8.76 -1.90 2.62
CA ILE A 207 8.45 -1.15 3.82
C ILE A 207 7.32 -1.90 4.52
N ALA A 208 7.43 -2.09 5.84
CA ALA A 208 6.42 -2.75 6.66
C ALA A 208 5.83 -1.74 7.68
N PRO A 209 4.86 -0.90 7.27
CA PRO A 209 4.27 0.07 8.17
C PRO A 209 3.60 -0.59 9.38
N GLY A 210 3.77 0.05 10.54
CA GLY A 210 3.01 -0.24 11.74
C GLY A 210 1.63 0.44 11.73
N PHE A 211 1.18 0.88 12.89
CA PHE A 211 -0.08 1.62 13.01
C PHE A 211 0.13 3.13 12.85
N PHE A 212 -0.69 3.72 11.99
CA PHE A 212 -0.78 5.16 11.78
C PHE A 212 -2.21 5.61 12.09
N SER A 213 -2.36 6.73 12.78
CA SER A 213 -3.66 7.37 12.94
C SER A 213 -3.94 8.21 11.69
N THR A 214 -4.95 7.84 10.93
CA THR A 214 -5.33 8.52 9.69
C THR A 214 -6.83 8.79 9.67
N LYS A 215 -7.28 9.71 8.81
CA LYS A 215 -8.72 9.97 8.63
C LYS A 215 -9.49 8.72 8.20
N GLN A 216 -8.85 7.78 7.48
CA GLN A 216 -9.48 6.55 7.02
C GLN A 216 -9.81 5.57 8.15
N ASN A 217 -9.04 5.59 9.24
CA ASN A 217 -9.22 4.67 10.36
C ASN A 217 -9.61 5.37 11.68
N ALA A 218 -9.89 6.67 11.62
CA ALA A 218 -10.23 7.46 12.80
C ALA A 218 -11.38 6.85 13.60
N THR A 219 -12.47 6.45 12.94
CA THR A 219 -13.64 5.82 13.59
C THR A 219 -13.36 4.45 14.18
N LEU A 220 -12.28 3.78 13.79
CA LEU A 220 -11.85 2.51 14.38
C LEU A 220 -10.96 2.72 15.60
N LEU A 221 -10.33 3.88 15.70
CA LEU A 221 -9.34 4.20 16.72
C LEU A 221 -9.87 5.12 17.80
N TRP A 222 -10.79 6.00 17.46
CA TRP A 222 -11.27 7.07 18.33
C TRP A 222 -12.81 7.04 18.42
N ASN A 223 -13.34 7.16 19.61
CA ASN A 223 -14.76 7.38 19.87
C ASN A 223 -15.16 8.79 19.41
N GLU A 224 -16.46 9.07 19.30
CA GLU A 224 -16.99 10.39 18.93
C GLU A 224 -16.55 11.51 19.88
N ASP A 225 -16.33 11.19 21.16
CA ASP A 225 -15.84 12.11 22.18
C ASP A 225 -14.30 12.31 22.16
N GLY A 226 -13.61 11.69 21.20
CA GLY A 226 -12.16 11.75 21.05
C GLY A 226 -11.37 10.83 21.98
N THR A 227 -12.04 10.04 22.81
CA THR A 227 -11.36 9.02 23.63
C THR A 227 -10.92 7.82 22.80
N PRO A 228 -9.85 7.12 23.19
CA PRO A 228 -9.40 5.93 22.47
C PRO A 228 -10.43 4.79 22.60
N THR A 229 -10.66 4.07 21.48
CA THR A 229 -11.44 2.83 21.53
C THR A 229 -10.67 1.75 22.29
N GLU A 230 -11.35 0.66 22.72
CA GLU A 230 -10.69 -0.51 23.30
C GLU A 230 -9.58 -1.07 22.38
N ARG A 231 -9.81 -1.04 21.06
CA ARG A 231 -8.81 -1.43 20.06
C ARG A 231 -7.57 -0.56 20.13
N THR A 232 -7.74 0.75 20.25
CA THR A 232 -6.62 1.69 20.40
C THR A 232 -5.83 1.42 21.66
N GLY A 233 -6.50 1.20 22.79
CA GLY A 233 -5.83 0.83 24.04
C GLY A 233 -4.97 -0.42 23.90
N LYS A 234 -5.48 -1.49 23.24
CA LYS A 234 -4.72 -2.72 22.98
C LYS A 234 -3.51 -2.47 22.06
N ILE A 235 -3.66 -1.63 21.03
CA ILE A 235 -2.57 -1.30 20.11
C ILE A 235 -1.47 -0.51 20.82
N LEU A 236 -1.83 0.53 21.55
CA LEU A 236 -0.87 1.38 22.25
C LEU A 236 -0.14 0.60 23.34
N ALA A 237 -0.84 -0.21 24.15
CA ALA A 237 -0.24 -1.06 25.15
C ALA A 237 0.82 -2.05 24.59
N ALA A 238 0.68 -2.44 23.30
CA ALA A 238 1.64 -3.29 22.61
C ALA A 238 2.70 -2.51 21.80
N THR A 239 2.63 -1.17 21.82
CA THR A 239 3.53 -0.28 21.08
C THR A 239 4.50 0.39 22.06
N PRO A 240 5.81 0.06 22.06
CA PRO A 240 6.75 0.58 23.05
C PRO A 240 6.83 2.11 23.15
N MET A 241 6.52 2.82 22.06
CA MET A 241 6.52 4.28 22.04
C MET A 241 5.18 4.90 22.47
N ASP A 242 4.20 4.07 22.83
CA ASP A 242 2.85 4.45 23.28
C ASP A 242 2.16 5.52 22.41
N ARG A 243 2.42 5.47 21.11
CA ARG A 243 1.80 6.37 20.12
C ARG A 243 1.74 5.76 18.74
N PHE A 244 0.83 6.25 17.92
CA PHE A 244 0.78 5.94 16.49
C PHE A 244 1.91 6.64 15.74
N GLY A 245 2.25 6.11 14.54
CA GLY A 245 3.06 6.82 13.58
C GLY A 245 2.26 7.95 12.91
N GLU A 246 2.98 8.97 12.46
CA GLU A 246 2.47 10.03 11.61
C GLU A 246 3.00 9.82 10.18
N PRO A 247 2.19 10.06 9.13
CA PRO A 247 2.60 9.81 7.74
C PRO A 247 3.76 10.69 7.26
N GLU A 248 4.01 11.84 7.92
CA GLU A 248 5.01 12.86 7.55
C GLU A 248 6.39 12.62 8.13
#